data_eebd8c612a09509a4d0c0c8dd9129494
#
_entry.id   eebd8c612a09509a4d0c0c8dd9129494
#
_cell.length_a   1.000
_cell.length_b   1.000
_cell.length_c   1.000
_cell.angle_alpha   90.00
_cell.angle_beta   90.00
_cell.angle_gamma   90.00
#
_symmetry.space_group_name_H-M   'P 1'
#
loop_
_entity.id
_entity.type
_entity.pdbx_description
1 polymer ?
#
loop_
_entity_poly.entity_id
_entity_poly.type
_entity_poly.pdbx_seq_one_letter_code
_entity_poly.pdbx_strand_id
1 'polypeptide(L)'
;MVLVDTSVWVGFLREGDSLLSDLLNEGEVLTHPFIIGELRLGNISKRQHFLSLINDLPQATQATEDEVTHLIEKNKLYGKGIGYIDAHLLASSIMSVSPLWTLDKRLDAISKKCKPPIG
;
A
#
# COMPACT_ATOMS: atom_id res chain seq x y z
N MET A 1 -1.14 -10.04 -7.89
CA MET A 1 -0.96 -9.73 -6.46
C MET A 1 -1.56 -8.37 -6.15
N VAL A 2 -1.77 -8.07 -4.89
CA VAL A 2 -2.37 -6.80 -4.46
C VAL A 2 -1.54 -6.18 -3.34
N LEU A 3 -1.25 -4.89 -3.44
CA LEU A 3 -0.57 -4.14 -2.39
C LEU A 3 -1.64 -3.61 -1.42
N VAL A 4 -1.59 -4.05 -0.17
CA VAL A 4 -2.61 -3.75 0.84
C VAL A 4 -2.15 -2.59 1.71
N ASP A 5 -2.89 -1.48 1.64
CA ASP A 5 -2.61 -0.27 2.41
C ASP A 5 -2.90 -0.46 3.90
N THR A 6 -2.26 0.37 4.73
CA THR A 6 -2.43 0.37 6.18
C THR A 6 -3.89 0.44 6.61
N SER A 7 -4.72 1.24 5.93
CA SER A 7 -6.14 1.39 6.24
C SER A 7 -6.88 0.05 6.21
N VAL A 8 -6.57 -0.79 5.23
CA VAL A 8 -7.18 -2.12 5.10
C VAL A 8 -6.71 -3.04 6.23
N TRP A 9 -5.40 -3.02 6.54
CA TRP A 9 -4.84 -3.80 7.64
C TRP A 9 -5.46 -3.45 8.98
N VAL A 10 -5.65 -2.16 9.24
CA VAL A 10 -6.29 -1.69 10.49
C VAL A 10 -7.71 -2.26 10.60
N GLY A 11 -8.48 -2.21 9.52
CA GLY A 11 -9.82 -2.80 9.48
C GLY A 11 -9.80 -4.31 9.70
N PHE A 12 -8.85 -5.00 9.08
CA PHE A 12 -8.66 -6.44 9.22
C PHE A 12 -8.35 -6.84 10.67
N LEU A 13 -7.47 -6.10 11.32
CA LEU A 13 -7.11 -6.37 12.72
C LEU A 13 -8.25 -6.11 13.68
N ARG A 14 -9.15 -5.20 13.34
CA ARG A 14 -10.28 -4.82 14.19
C ARG A 14 -11.48 -5.76 14.02
N GLU A 15 -11.83 -6.06 12.79
CA GLU A 15 -13.10 -6.76 12.49
C GLU A 15 -12.91 -8.03 11.67
N GLY A 16 -11.71 -8.25 11.15
CA GLY A 16 -11.47 -9.29 10.15
C GLY A 16 -11.93 -8.86 8.76
N ASP A 17 -11.47 -9.58 7.75
CA ASP A 17 -11.87 -9.37 6.36
C ASP A 17 -11.63 -10.68 5.62
N SER A 18 -12.71 -11.31 5.16
CA SER A 18 -12.60 -12.62 4.52
C SER A 18 -11.84 -12.58 3.21
N LEU A 19 -11.98 -11.49 2.44
CA LEU A 19 -11.23 -11.34 1.19
C LEU A 19 -9.73 -11.24 1.45
N LEU A 20 -9.32 -10.45 2.43
CA LEU A 20 -7.91 -10.34 2.78
C LEU A 20 -7.36 -11.67 3.30
N SER A 21 -8.14 -12.38 4.14
CA SER A 21 -7.75 -13.72 4.61
C SER A 21 -7.51 -14.67 3.44
N ASP A 22 -8.41 -14.69 2.46
CA ASP A 22 -8.29 -15.55 1.28
C ASP A 22 -7.04 -15.20 0.47
N LEU A 23 -6.80 -13.91 0.24
CA LEU A 23 -5.63 -13.45 -0.50
C LEU A 23 -4.32 -13.80 0.21
N LEU A 24 -4.30 -13.68 1.54
CA LEU A 24 -3.14 -14.09 2.35
C LEU A 24 -2.87 -15.58 2.21
N ASN A 25 -3.92 -16.41 2.28
CA ASN A 25 -3.79 -17.85 2.13
C ASN A 25 -3.31 -18.26 0.73
N GLU A 26 -3.64 -17.47 -0.27
CA GLU A 26 -3.25 -17.71 -1.66
C GLU A 26 -1.88 -17.12 -2.02
N GLY A 27 -1.22 -16.43 -1.10
CA GLY A 27 0.07 -15.79 -1.36
C GLY A 27 -0.01 -14.59 -2.29
N GLU A 28 -1.14 -13.89 -2.31
CA GLU A 28 -1.43 -12.82 -3.27
C GLU A 28 -1.30 -11.42 -2.68
N VAL A 29 -0.71 -11.27 -1.48
CA VAL A 29 -0.60 -9.98 -0.79
C VAL A 29 0.84 -9.48 -0.81
N LEU A 30 1.01 -8.24 -1.27
CA LEU A 30 2.25 -7.49 -1.16
C LEU A 30 2.19 -6.51 0.01
N THR A 31 3.32 -6.28 0.64
CA THR A 31 3.49 -5.22 1.62
C THR A 31 4.56 -4.23 1.16
N HIS A 32 4.87 -3.25 2.01
CA HIS A 32 5.84 -2.20 1.72
C HIS A 32 6.45 -1.75 3.05
N PRO A 33 7.73 -1.37 3.10
CA PRO A 33 8.35 -0.90 4.34
C PRO A 33 7.60 0.23 5.03
N PHE A 34 6.99 1.15 4.28
CA PHE A 34 6.22 2.25 4.87
C PHE A 34 4.93 1.75 5.52
N ILE A 35 4.29 0.75 4.95
CA ILE A 35 3.11 0.12 5.56
C ILE A 35 3.50 -0.57 6.85
N ILE A 36 4.57 -1.34 6.84
CA ILE A 36 5.08 -2.01 8.03
C ILE A 36 5.43 -0.97 9.09
N GLY A 37 6.09 0.12 8.69
CA GLY A 37 6.45 1.21 9.61
C GLY A 37 5.24 1.85 10.27
N GLU A 38 4.19 2.12 9.51
CA GLU A 38 2.95 2.67 10.05
C GLU A 38 2.28 1.71 11.04
N LEU A 39 2.26 0.41 10.70
CA LEU A 39 1.70 -0.61 11.58
C LEU A 39 2.51 -0.77 12.87
N ARG A 40 3.84 -0.58 12.81
CA ARG A 40 4.69 -0.60 14.02
C ARG A 40 4.33 0.48 15.03
N LEU A 41 3.82 1.61 14.55
CA LEU A 41 3.42 2.74 15.40
C LEU A 41 2.02 2.55 15.99
N GLY A 42 1.26 1.59 15.50
CA GLY A 42 -0.08 1.34 15.97
C GLY A 42 -0.11 0.54 17.28
N ASN A 43 -1.22 0.65 17.99
CA ASN A 43 -1.48 -0.15 19.18
C ASN A 43 -2.19 -1.44 18.77
N ILE A 44 -1.42 -2.49 18.55
CA ILE A 44 -1.90 -3.75 17.96
C ILE A 44 -1.86 -4.86 19.00
N SER A 45 -2.97 -5.60 19.15
CA SER A 45 -3.02 -6.80 19.94
C SER A 45 -2.10 -7.86 19.35
N LYS A 46 -1.35 -8.58 20.19
CA LYS A 46 -0.36 -9.58 19.74
C LYS A 46 0.62 -9.00 18.71
N ARG A 47 1.11 -7.81 19.00
CA ARG A 47 1.91 -7.00 18.11
C ARG A 47 3.10 -7.74 17.50
N GLN A 48 3.90 -8.43 18.31
CA GLN A 48 5.08 -9.13 17.82
C GLN A 48 4.73 -10.24 16.82
N HIS A 49 3.67 -10.99 17.12
CA HIS A 49 3.21 -12.05 16.22
C HIS A 49 2.75 -11.48 14.88
N PHE A 50 1.93 -10.43 14.91
CA PHE A 50 1.43 -9.79 13.70
C PHE A 50 2.55 -9.19 12.85
N LEU A 51 3.49 -8.47 13.48
CA LEU A 51 4.61 -7.86 12.76
C LEU A 51 5.53 -8.92 12.13
N SER A 52 5.71 -10.06 12.81
CA SER A 52 6.47 -11.17 12.24
C SER A 52 5.80 -11.69 10.98
N LEU A 53 4.47 -11.86 11.01
CA LEU A 53 3.73 -12.33 9.84
C LEU A 53 3.82 -11.35 8.66
N ILE A 54 3.63 -10.06 8.93
CA ILE A 54 3.65 -9.06 7.84
C ILE A 54 5.06 -8.85 7.28
N ASN A 55 6.09 -8.99 8.09
CA ASN A 55 7.48 -8.92 7.61
C ASN A 55 7.84 -10.07 6.66
N ASP A 56 7.16 -11.20 6.77
CA ASP A 56 7.39 -12.36 5.91
C ASP A 56 6.66 -12.27 4.56
N LEU A 57 5.78 -11.29 4.38
CA LEU A 57 5.09 -11.11 3.11
C LEU A 57 6.05 -10.57 2.04
N PRO A 58 5.84 -10.93 0.77
CA PRO A 58 6.61 -10.31 -0.31
C PRO A 58 6.37 -8.81 -0.37
N GLN A 59 7.43 -8.07 -0.68
CA GLN A 59 7.35 -6.61 -0.76
C GLN A 59 7.15 -6.17 -2.21
N ALA A 60 6.36 -5.11 -2.37
CA ALA A 60 6.24 -4.41 -3.65
C ALA A 60 7.61 -3.80 -4.01
N THR A 61 7.83 -3.61 -5.30
CA THR A 61 9.00 -2.88 -5.79
C THR A 61 9.00 -1.48 -5.19
N GLN A 62 10.08 -1.08 -4.54
CA GLN A 62 10.18 0.25 -3.95
C GLN A 62 10.58 1.27 -5.00
N ALA A 63 9.80 2.35 -5.08
CA ALA A 63 10.13 3.47 -5.95
C ALA A 63 11.20 4.34 -5.30
N THR A 64 12.07 4.92 -6.12
CA THR A 64 13.01 5.94 -5.67
C THR A 64 12.29 7.28 -5.51
N GLU A 65 12.93 8.22 -4.80
CA GLU A 65 12.38 9.57 -4.69
C GLU A 65 12.16 10.22 -6.05
N ASP A 66 13.09 10.02 -6.97
CA ASP A 66 12.96 10.57 -8.33
C ASP A 66 11.77 9.99 -9.06
N GLU A 67 11.54 8.69 -8.93
CA GLU A 67 10.39 8.03 -9.54
C GLU A 67 9.07 8.54 -8.98
N VAL A 68 9.01 8.73 -7.66
CA VAL A 68 7.82 9.29 -7.01
C VAL A 68 7.59 10.73 -7.44
N THR A 69 8.64 11.55 -7.48
CA THR A 69 8.54 12.93 -7.96
C THR A 69 8.02 12.98 -9.39
N HIS A 70 8.54 12.11 -10.24
CA HIS A 70 8.09 12.03 -11.64
C HIS A 70 6.61 11.63 -11.73
N LEU A 71 6.17 10.69 -10.91
CA LEU A 71 4.78 10.29 -10.85
C LEU A 71 3.88 11.46 -10.45
N ILE A 72 4.27 12.18 -9.40
CA ILE A 72 3.53 13.33 -8.89
C ILE A 72 3.36 14.39 -9.99
N GLU A 73 4.46 14.76 -10.64
CA GLU A 73 4.44 15.79 -11.67
C GLU A 73 3.67 15.36 -12.92
N LYS A 74 3.91 14.15 -13.39
CA LYS A 74 3.25 13.61 -14.60
C LYS A 74 1.74 13.55 -14.45
N ASN A 75 1.25 13.18 -13.27
CA ASN A 75 -0.18 13.00 -13.01
C ASN A 75 -0.79 14.18 -12.27
N LYS A 76 -0.02 15.23 -11.99
CA LYS A 76 -0.49 16.43 -11.29
C LYS A 76 -1.17 16.11 -9.97
N LEU A 77 -0.50 15.29 -9.15
CA LEU A 77 -1.08 14.79 -7.90
C LEU A 77 -1.08 15.83 -6.77
N TYR A 78 -0.44 16.96 -6.97
CA TYR A 78 -0.41 18.03 -5.98
C TYR A 78 -1.81 18.62 -5.75
N GLY A 79 -2.10 18.97 -4.51
CA GLY A 79 -3.39 19.58 -4.14
C GLY A 79 -4.58 18.62 -4.15
N LYS A 80 -4.34 17.31 -4.23
CA LYS A 80 -5.42 16.32 -4.33
C LYS A 80 -5.73 15.61 -3.01
N GLY A 81 -5.08 16.01 -1.93
CA GLY A 81 -5.42 15.50 -0.60
C GLY A 81 -4.80 14.15 -0.26
N ILE A 82 -3.79 13.72 -1.00
CA ILE A 82 -3.01 12.52 -0.63
C ILE A 82 -1.66 12.94 -0.07
N GLY A 83 -1.10 12.11 0.81
CA GLY A 83 0.21 12.37 1.40
C GLY A 83 1.35 11.77 0.57
N TYR A 84 2.57 12.12 0.98
CA TYR A 84 3.77 11.65 0.28
C TYR A 84 3.95 10.13 0.36
N ILE A 85 3.62 9.53 1.52
CA ILE A 85 3.65 8.07 1.67
C ILE A 85 2.67 7.42 0.70
N ASP A 86 1.48 7.99 0.55
CA ASP A 86 0.49 7.50 -0.42
C ASP A 86 1.04 7.52 -1.84
N ALA A 87 1.77 8.58 -2.19
CA ALA A 87 2.41 8.68 -3.51
C ALA A 87 3.47 7.59 -3.71
N HIS A 88 4.24 7.27 -2.67
CA HIS A 88 5.19 6.15 -2.70
C HIS A 88 4.48 4.81 -2.92
N LEU A 89 3.40 4.56 -2.20
CA LEU A 89 2.65 3.31 -2.33
C LEU A 89 2.04 3.19 -3.72
N LEU A 90 1.54 4.29 -4.24
CA LEU A 90 0.98 4.34 -5.58
C LEU A 90 2.04 3.99 -6.63
N ALA A 91 3.22 4.60 -6.54
CA ALA A 91 4.32 4.30 -7.45
C ALA A 91 4.73 2.82 -7.36
N SER A 92 4.83 2.29 -6.15
CA SER A 92 5.19 0.88 -5.91
C SER A 92 4.14 -0.08 -6.48
N SER A 93 2.85 0.24 -6.37
CA SER A 93 1.78 -0.59 -6.94
C SER A 93 1.87 -0.63 -8.47
N ILE A 94 2.13 0.50 -9.09
CA ILE A 94 2.29 0.59 -10.55
C ILE A 94 3.52 -0.20 -11.00
N MET A 95 4.65 -0.01 -10.35
CA MET A 95 5.90 -0.70 -10.70
C MET A 95 5.83 -2.20 -10.46
N SER A 96 5.03 -2.64 -9.48
CA SER A 96 4.80 -4.05 -9.19
C SER A 96 3.69 -4.66 -10.05
N VAL A 97 3.06 -3.86 -10.90
CA VAL A 97 1.92 -4.28 -11.73
C VAL A 97 0.86 -4.95 -10.85
N SER A 98 0.58 -4.35 -9.70
CA SER A 98 -0.35 -4.88 -8.71
C SER A 98 -1.24 -3.75 -8.22
N PRO A 99 -2.56 -3.94 -8.16
CA PRO A 99 -3.44 -2.86 -7.71
C PRO A 99 -3.16 -2.51 -6.24
N LEU A 100 -3.45 -1.26 -5.90
CA LEU A 100 -3.40 -0.77 -4.52
C LEU A 100 -4.79 -0.89 -3.91
N TRP A 101 -4.91 -1.67 -2.83
CA TRP A 101 -6.15 -1.78 -2.08
C TRP A 101 -6.08 -0.85 -0.89
N THR A 102 -6.91 0.18 -0.89
CA THR A 102 -7.00 1.18 0.16
C THR A 102 -8.46 1.51 0.46
N LEU A 103 -8.75 1.91 1.70
CA LEU A 103 -10.06 2.42 2.10
C LEU A 103 -10.16 3.94 1.95
N ASP A 104 -9.05 4.62 1.65
CA ASP A 104 -9.05 6.05 1.36
C ASP A 104 -9.63 6.28 -0.04
N LYS A 105 -10.79 6.94 -0.10
CA LYS A 105 -11.51 7.14 -1.35
C LYS A 105 -10.74 7.99 -2.36
N ARG A 106 -9.97 8.99 -1.89
CA ARG A 106 -9.18 9.85 -2.77
C ARG A 106 -8.03 9.07 -3.40
N LEU A 107 -7.30 8.33 -2.58
CA LEU A 107 -6.20 7.52 -3.04
C LEU A 107 -6.68 6.42 -3.99
N ASP A 108 -7.78 5.76 -3.67
CA ASP A 108 -8.36 4.73 -4.52
C ASP A 108 -8.74 5.29 -5.90
N ALA A 109 -9.41 6.43 -5.95
CA ALA A 109 -9.80 7.07 -7.20
C ALA A 109 -8.58 7.45 -8.04
N ILE A 110 -7.54 7.99 -7.40
CA ILE A 110 -6.29 8.37 -8.07
C ILE A 110 -5.58 7.13 -8.60
N SER A 111 -5.51 6.04 -7.82
CA SER A 111 -4.81 4.83 -8.23
C SER A 111 -5.38 4.22 -9.51
N LYS A 112 -6.67 4.39 -9.73
CA LYS A 112 -7.35 3.88 -10.92
C LYS A 112 -7.09 4.70 -12.18
N LYS A 113 -6.55 5.91 -12.03
CA LYS A 113 -6.33 6.85 -13.15
C LYS A 113 -4.86 7.13 -13.42
N CYS A 114 -3.95 6.76 -12.51
CA CYS A 114 -2.55 7.09 -12.66
C CYS A 114 -1.87 6.31 -13.76
N LYS A 115 -1.00 7.02 -14.47
CA LYS A 115 -0.13 6.43 -15.47
C LYS A 115 1.20 6.03 -14.83
N PRO A 116 1.88 5.01 -15.39
CA PRO A 116 3.19 4.62 -14.86
C PRO A 116 4.15 5.81 -14.75
N PRO A 117 5.08 5.80 -13.78
CA PRO A 117 6.08 6.86 -13.63
C PRO A 117 7.07 6.89 -14.80
N ILE A 118 7.18 5.79 -15.54
CA ILE A 118 8.06 5.67 -16.71
C ILE A 118 7.20 5.40 -17.95
N GLY A 119 7.46 6.12 -18.98
CA GLY A 119 6.82 5.90 -20.28
C GLY A 119 5.77 6.89 -20.68
#